data_c6209163321b848be0b3f2707c0466f7
#
_entry.id   c6209163321b848be0b3f2707c0466f7
#
_cell.length_a   1.000
_cell.length_b   1.000
_cell.length_c   1.000
_cell.angle_alpha   90.00
_cell.angle_beta   90.00
_cell.angle_gamma   90.00
#
_symmetry.space_group_name_H-M   'P 1'
#
loop_
_entity.id
_entity.type
_entity.pdbx_description
1 polymer ?
#
loop_
_entity_poly.entity_id
_entity_poly.type
_entity_poly.pdbx_seq_one_letter_code
_entity_poly.pdbx_strand_id
1 'polypeptide(L)'
;PGAGVGETMVDTVHVRAFARFRELFGDALEVRVKVPATVRSVVQEIARMNPDGAHEILDGEGNLRKSVIVLVNRERIPGNGREDYPVHPGDEIALYPPVAGG
;
A
#
# COMPACT_ATOMS: atom_id res chain seq x y z
N PRO A 1 22.11 17.70 14.91
CA PRO A 1 21.24 18.04 15.52
C PRO A 1 20.68 16.91 15.98
N GLY A 2 20.32 17.03 16.96
CA GLY A 2 19.61 16.00 17.41
C GLY A 2 18.87 15.34 16.31
N ALA A 3 19.04 15.98 15.26
CA ALA A 3 18.47 15.44 14.11
C ALA A 3 18.92 14.09 13.97
N GLY A 4 18.42 13.22 13.62
CA GLY A 4 18.86 11.90 13.44
C GLY A 4 18.71 11.03 14.64
N VAL A 5 18.75 11.61 15.79
CA VAL A 5 18.62 10.83 17.00
C VAL A 5 17.16 10.48 17.18
N GLY A 6 16.83 9.20 17.05
CA GLY A 6 15.45 8.77 17.18
C GLY A 6 14.55 9.19 16.04
N GLU A 7 15.09 9.85 15.05
CA GLU A 7 14.27 10.28 13.95
C GLU A 7 13.91 9.10 13.07
N THR A 8 12.69 9.13 12.58
CA THR A 8 12.26 8.13 11.65
C THR A 8 12.50 8.64 10.24
N MET A 9 13.19 7.84 9.45
CA MET A 9 13.35 8.15 8.05
C MET A 9 12.03 7.93 7.34
N VAL A 10 11.62 8.91 6.57
CA VAL A 10 10.36 8.85 5.82
C VAL A 10 10.69 9.06 4.35
N ASP A 11 10.15 8.19 3.52
CA ASP A 11 10.34 8.29 2.08
C ASP A 11 9.03 8.14 1.36
N THR A 12 9.03 8.48 0.08
CA THR A 12 7.82 8.47 -0.73
C THR A 12 7.80 7.25 -1.64
N VAL A 13 6.64 6.62 -1.67
CA VAL A 13 6.37 5.50 -2.55
C VAL A 13 5.22 5.91 -3.45
N HIS A 14 5.26 5.49 -4.71
CA HIS A 14 4.21 5.82 -5.67
C HIS A 14 3.20 4.69 -5.70
N VAL A 15 1.91 5.02 -5.55
CA VAL A 15 0.85 4.03 -5.56
C VAL A 15 -0.10 4.32 -6.70
N ARG A 16 -0.39 3.29 -7.49
CA ARG A 16 -1.40 3.35 -8.53
C ARG A 16 -2.58 2.51 -8.11
N ALA A 17 -3.76 3.06 -8.23
CA ALA A 17 -4.98 2.35 -7.89
C ALA A 17 -5.84 2.20 -9.14
N PHE A 18 -6.50 1.05 -9.27
CA PHE A 18 -7.25 0.73 -10.47
C PHE A 18 -8.69 0.35 -10.13
N ALA A 19 -9.58 0.55 -11.09
CA ALA A 19 -10.99 0.18 -10.97
C ALA A 19 -11.61 0.81 -9.72
N ARG A 20 -12.24 0.02 -8.88
CA ARG A 20 -12.91 0.53 -7.69
C ARG A 20 -11.95 1.30 -6.77
N PHE A 21 -10.70 0.82 -6.66
CA PHE A 21 -9.73 1.49 -5.81
C PHE A 21 -9.38 2.88 -6.34
N ARG A 22 -9.40 3.03 -7.64
CA ARG A 22 -9.18 4.32 -8.25
C ARG A 22 -10.27 5.32 -7.86
N GLU A 23 -11.50 4.84 -7.76
CA GLU A 23 -12.61 5.68 -7.30
C GLU A 23 -12.45 6.11 -5.86
N LEU A 24 -11.93 5.21 -5.03
CA LEU A 24 -11.80 5.47 -3.61
C LEU A 24 -10.58 6.29 -3.26
N PHE A 25 -9.46 6.05 -3.92
CA PHE A 25 -8.18 6.59 -3.51
C PHE A 25 -7.53 7.51 -4.52
N GLY A 26 -8.07 7.56 -5.74
CA GLY A 26 -7.46 8.32 -6.82
C GLY A 26 -6.57 7.44 -7.68
N ASP A 27 -6.25 7.94 -8.85
CA ASP A 27 -5.51 7.18 -9.85
C ASP A 27 -4.06 6.96 -9.44
N ALA A 28 -3.44 7.99 -8.90
CA ALA A 28 -2.04 7.93 -8.50
C ALA A 28 -1.85 8.70 -7.21
N LEU A 29 -1.15 8.09 -6.28
CA LEU A 29 -0.92 8.66 -4.96
C LEU A 29 0.57 8.65 -4.67
N GLU A 30 1.01 9.65 -3.91
CA GLU A 30 2.33 9.59 -3.31
C GLU A 30 2.11 9.34 -1.84
N VAL A 31 2.65 8.26 -1.34
CA VAL A 31 2.44 7.83 0.02
C VAL A 31 3.76 7.90 0.78
N ARG A 32 3.74 8.58 1.90
CA ARG A 32 4.94 8.71 2.73
C ARG A 32 4.92 7.62 3.78
N VAL A 33 6.00 6.88 3.84
CA VAL A 33 6.11 5.74 4.76
C VAL A 33 7.43 5.80 5.50
N LYS A 34 7.43 5.23 6.69
CA LYS A 34 8.65 5.08 7.46
C LYS A 34 9.47 3.95 6.88
N VAL A 35 10.76 4.12 6.80
CA VAL A 35 11.64 3.10 6.28
C VAL A 35 12.41 2.43 7.41
N PRO A 36 12.68 1.15 7.28
CA PRO A 36 12.34 0.25 6.18
C PRO A 36 10.83 -0.02 6.11
N ALA A 37 10.31 -0.03 4.91
CA ALA A 37 8.87 -0.16 4.68
C ALA A 37 8.53 -1.48 4.02
N THR A 38 7.26 -1.86 4.17
CA THR A 38 6.74 -3.07 3.54
C THR A 38 5.43 -2.72 2.86
N VAL A 39 4.91 -3.66 2.09
CA VAL A 39 3.58 -3.49 1.49
C VAL A 39 2.56 -3.17 2.56
N ARG A 40 2.63 -3.83 3.72
CA ARG A 40 1.74 -3.53 4.84
C ARG A 40 1.80 -2.06 5.23
N SER A 41 3.01 -1.51 5.34
CA SER A 41 3.18 -0.10 5.70
C SER A 41 2.44 0.81 4.75
N VAL A 42 2.54 0.52 3.47
CA VAL A 42 1.95 1.35 2.43
C VAL A 42 0.43 1.28 2.48
N VAL A 43 -0.13 0.07 2.54
CA VAL A 43 -1.59 -0.06 2.54
C VAL A 43 -2.20 0.48 3.81
N GLN A 44 -1.50 0.37 4.94
CA GLN A 44 -2.00 0.95 6.17
C GLN A 44 -2.01 2.47 6.10
N GLU A 45 -1.02 3.05 5.45
CA GLU A 45 -0.99 4.50 5.29
C GLU A 45 -2.10 4.98 4.37
N ILE A 46 -2.37 4.26 3.28
CA ILE A 46 -3.47 4.58 2.39
C ILE A 46 -4.80 4.53 3.15
N ALA A 47 -4.98 3.51 3.97
CA ALA A 47 -6.19 3.36 4.75
C ALA A 47 -6.35 4.51 5.76
N ARG A 48 -5.25 4.95 6.35
CA ARG A 48 -5.28 6.06 7.28
C ARG A 48 -5.64 7.37 6.58
N MET A 49 -5.14 7.55 5.37
CA MET A 49 -5.42 8.75 4.59
C MET A 49 -6.85 8.78 4.10
N ASN A 50 -7.46 7.63 3.95
CA ASN A 50 -8.78 7.52 3.36
C ASN A 50 -9.60 6.48 4.12
N PRO A 51 -10.05 6.82 5.34
CA PRO A 51 -10.74 5.84 6.18
C PRO A 51 -12.00 5.26 5.57
N ASP A 52 -12.70 6.04 4.74
CA ASP A 52 -13.95 5.56 4.17
C ASP A 52 -13.74 4.38 3.23
N GLY A 53 -12.59 4.32 2.58
CA GLY A 53 -12.28 3.23 1.67
C GLY A 53 -11.44 2.13 2.29
N ALA A 54 -11.00 2.33 3.52
CA ALA A 54 -10.03 1.43 4.14
C ALA A 54 -10.51 -0.01 4.17
N HIS A 55 -11.81 -0.22 4.43
CA HIS A 55 -12.35 -1.57 4.57
C HIS A 55 -12.32 -2.36 3.27
N GLU A 56 -12.08 -1.69 2.15
CA GLU A 56 -12.02 -2.40 0.87
C GLU A 56 -10.63 -2.97 0.59
N ILE A 57 -9.61 -2.47 1.28
CA ILE A 57 -8.27 -3.04 1.13
C ILE A 57 -7.81 -3.78 2.38
N LEU A 58 -8.32 -3.40 3.55
CA LEU A 58 -7.96 -4.08 4.79
C LEU A 58 -9.18 -4.80 5.37
N ASP A 59 -8.94 -5.95 5.97
CA ASP A 59 -10.01 -6.68 6.62
C ASP A 59 -10.23 -6.14 8.03
N GLY A 60 -11.13 -6.76 8.78
CA GLY A 60 -11.48 -6.30 10.12
C GLY A 60 -10.34 -6.37 11.12
N GLU A 61 -9.27 -7.08 10.79
CA GLU A 61 -8.11 -7.20 11.65
C GLU A 61 -6.97 -6.30 11.21
N GLY A 62 -7.19 -5.48 10.18
CA GLY A 62 -6.15 -4.58 9.69
C GLY A 62 -5.17 -5.22 8.73
N ASN A 63 -5.43 -6.42 8.27
CA ASN A 63 -4.58 -7.10 7.32
C ASN A 63 -5.07 -6.86 5.89
N LEU A 64 -4.14 -6.90 4.96
CA LEU A 64 -4.48 -6.75 3.54
C LEU A 64 -5.42 -7.87 3.12
N ARG A 65 -6.54 -7.52 2.50
CA ARG A 65 -7.48 -8.53 2.05
C ARG A 65 -6.84 -9.41 1.01
N LYS A 66 -7.09 -10.70 1.11
CA LYS A 66 -6.48 -11.68 0.20
C LYS A 66 -6.90 -11.48 -1.24
N SER A 67 -8.08 -10.92 -1.45
CA SER A 67 -8.60 -10.70 -2.79
C SER A 67 -7.95 -9.53 -3.50
N VAL A 68 -7.25 -8.66 -2.77
CA VAL A 68 -6.57 -7.54 -3.39
C VAL A 68 -5.32 -8.02 -4.10
N ILE A 69 -5.13 -7.57 -5.33
CA ILE A 69 -3.95 -7.91 -6.10
C ILE A 69 -2.94 -6.78 -5.96
N VAL A 70 -1.70 -7.15 -5.63
CA VAL A 70 -0.63 -6.19 -5.40
C VAL A 70 0.50 -6.45 -6.38
N LEU A 71 0.94 -5.39 -7.07
CA LEU A 71 2.14 -5.44 -7.88
C LEU A 71 3.14 -4.45 -7.33
N VAL A 72 4.39 -4.85 -7.27
CA VAL A 72 5.48 -3.95 -6.90
C VAL A 72 6.39 -3.86 -8.10
N ASN A 73 6.57 -2.65 -8.60
CA ASN A 73 7.36 -2.39 -9.82
C ASN A 73 6.92 -3.31 -10.96
N ARG A 74 5.59 -3.43 -11.12
CA ARG A 74 4.95 -4.19 -12.20
C ARG A 74 5.05 -5.70 -12.05
N GLU A 75 5.52 -6.17 -10.90
CA GLU A 75 5.64 -7.58 -10.64
C GLU A 75 4.62 -7.99 -9.61
N ARG A 76 3.78 -8.94 -9.93
CA ARG A 76 2.75 -9.39 -9.02
C ARG A 76 3.36 -10.13 -7.85
N ILE A 77 2.97 -9.74 -6.65
CA ILE A 77 3.45 -10.38 -5.43
C ILE A 77 2.39 -11.39 -4.98
N PRO A 78 2.72 -12.66 -4.97
CA PRO A 78 1.73 -13.68 -4.63
C PRO A 78 1.45 -13.77 -3.14
N GLY A 79 0.29 -14.17 -2.89
CA GLY A 79 -0.36 -14.61 -1.69
C GLY A 79 0.31 -14.39 -0.35
N ASN A 80 0.72 -15.46 0.29
CA ASN A 80 1.22 -15.40 1.65
C ASN A 80 2.54 -14.65 1.75
N GLY A 81 2.64 -13.82 2.78
CA GLY A 81 3.88 -13.10 3.02
C GLY A 81 4.02 -11.81 2.22
N ARG A 82 3.08 -11.53 1.33
CA ARG A 82 3.21 -10.31 0.51
C ARG A 82 3.14 -9.04 1.33
N GLU A 83 2.49 -9.08 2.47
CA GLU A 83 2.42 -7.91 3.34
C GLU A 83 3.79 -7.52 3.88
N ASP A 84 4.67 -8.49 4.02
CA ASP A 84 6.02 -8.25 4.50
C ASP A 84 7.02 -7.99 3.39
N TYR A 85 6.53 -7.96 2.15
CA TYR A 85 7.40 -7.72 1.00
C TYR A 85 8.01 -6.33 1.12
N PRO A 86 9.33 -6.21 1.02
CA PRO A 86 9.99 -4.92 1.24
C PRO A 86 9.71 -3.93 0.11
N VAL A 87 9.54 -2.68 0.50
CA VAL A 87 9.28 -1.59 -0.44
C VAL A 87 10.35 -0.53 -0.20
N HIS A 88 10.90 0.00 -1.26
CA HIS A 88 11.99 0.97 -1.19
C HIS A 88 11.54 2.31 -1.75
N PRO A 89 12.23 3.39 -1.39
CA PRO A 89 11.90 4.72 -1.92
C PRO A 89 11.85 4.69 -3.44
N GLY A 90 10.82 5.32 -3.98
CA GLY A 90 10.66 5.39 -5.43
C GLY A 90 9.99 4.18 -6.05
N ASP A 91 9.76 3.12 -5.30
CA ASP A 91 9.05 1.97 -5.83
C ASP A 91 7.63 2.34 -6.22
N GLU A 92 7.07 1.60 -7.16
CA GLU A 92 5.69 1.77 -7.58
C GLU A 92 4.89 0.57 -7.12
N ILE A 93 3.80 0.83 -6.43
CA ILE A 93 2.89 -0.22 -5.99
C ILE A 93 1.57 -0.03 -6.71
N ALA A 94 1.08 -1.09 -7.32
CA ALA A 94 -0.22 -1.06 -7.97
C ALA A 94 -1.19 -1.95 -7.20
N LEU A 95 -2.40 -1.44 -6.99
CA LEU A 95 -3.43 -2.15 -6.26
C LEU A 95 -4.64 -2.37 -7.18
N TYR A 96 -5.05 -3.61 -7.30
CA TYR A 96 -6.21 -3.98 -8.09
C TYR A 96 -7.22 -4.70 -7.21
N PRO A 97 -8.50 -4.36 -7.33
CA PRO A 97 -9.53 -5.10 -6.59
C PRO A 97 -9.76 -6.46 -7.25
N PRO A 98 -10.45 -7.36 -6.56
CA PRO A 98 -10.78 -8.64 -7.17
C PRO A 98 -11.64 -8.43 -8.41
N VAL A 99 -11.51 -9.34 -9.37
CA VAL A 99 -12.30 -9.28 -10.59
C VAL A 99 -13.70 -9.78 -10.26
N ALA A 100 -14.69 -8.93 -10.51
CA ALA A 100 -16.07 -9.28 -10.22
C ALA A 100 -16.53 -10.41 -11.14
N GLY A 101 -17.18 -11.40 -10.57
CA GLY A 101 -17.71 -12.52 -11.33
C GLY A 101 -16.66 -13.41 -11.92
N GLY A 102 -15.42 -13.12 -11.60
CA GLY A 102 -14.28 -13.85 -12.18
C GLY A 102 -14.03 -15.10 -11.48
#